data_0ab6b8b51883c436a2bc5c86c9afe013
#
_entry.id   0ab6b8b51883c436a2bc5c86c9afe013
#
_cell.length_a   1.000
_cell.length_b   1.000
_cell.length_c   1.000
_cell.angle_alpha   90.00
_cell.angle_beta   90.00
_cell.angle_gamma   90.00
#
_symmetry.space_group_name_H-M   'P 1'
#
loop_
_entity.id
_entity.type
_entity.pdbx_description
1 polymer ?
#
loop_
_entity_poly.entity_id
_entity_poly.type
_entity_poly.pdbx_seq_one_letter_code
_entity_poly.pdbx_strand_id
1 'polypeptide(L)'
;MSFHLFYYGAAIYAVEPPENNGTIHVPGQTLYFLVKDIFRGMLRVGLKNIHVFIHHQSENFLAGMPTDLAFRMGAKEALFEYLEKQRGEGWWGNEQMKDYYKMQEVGSDPFSWIKVHPFMDMETQKKFPIDHASLQETSLMLAFCPEGVDMKRFSKKKWYSMSAQEATLEYGNAAKEMILKSVRGILKGL
;
A
#
# COMPACT_ATOMS: atom_id res chain seq x y z
N MET A 1 8.36 -0.64 16.51
CA MET A 1 7.55 -0.60 15.29
C MET A 1 7.48 0.84 14.83
N SER A 2 7.87 1.15 13.61
CA SER A 2 7.81 2.51 13.08
C SER A 2 6.80 2.56 11.95
N PHE A 3 5.88 3.53 11.99
CA PHE A 3 4.94 3.79 10.90
C PHE A 3 5.34 5.07 10.19
N HIS A 4 5.31 5.03 8.87
CA HIS A 4 5.54 6.20 8.03
C HIS A 4 4.37 6.34 7.07
N LEU A 5 3.72 7.51 7.08
CA LEU A 5 2.66 7.82 6.13
C LEU A 5 3.28 8.29 4.81
N PHE A 6 2.78 7.76 3.72
CA PHE A 6 3.21 8.12 2.38
C PHE A 6 2.03 8.73 1.62
N TYR A 7 2.14 10.01 1.29
CA TYR A 7 1.03 10.81 0.74
C TYR A 7 0.96 10.84 -0.78
N TYR A 8 1.92 10.22 -1.47
CA TYR A 8 1.99 10.25 -2.92
C TYR A 8 1.50 8.94 -3.54
N GLY A 9 0.77 9.06 -4.64
CA GLY A 9 0.32 7.93 -5.45
C GLY A 9 0.33 8.28 -6.93
N ALA A 10 0.28 7.27 -7.78
CA ALA A 10 0.15 7.44 -9.22
C ALA A 10 -1.31 7.31 -9.66
N ALA A 11 -1.65 7.92 -10.80
CA ALA A 11 -2.98 7.95 -11.40
C ALA A 11 -4.07 8.65 -10.56
N ILE A 12 -3.69 9.57 -9.69
CA ILE A 12 -4.60 10.27 -8.78
C ILE A 12 -5.28 11.50 -9.39
N TYR A 13 -4.79 12.03 -10.49
CA TYR A 13 -5.38 13.19 -11.19
C TYR A 13 -6.61 12.83 -12.03
N ALA A 14 -6.94 11.55 -12.15
CA ALA A 14 -8.01 11.09 -13.05
C ALA A 14 -9.41 11.56 -12.65
N VAL A 15 -9.59 12.07 -11.43
CA VAL A 15 -10.90 12.41 -10.90
C VAL A 15 -11.30 13.86 -11.22
N GLU A 16 -10.39 14.83 -11.11
CA GLU A 16 -10.75 16.25 -11.26
C GLU A 16 -9.68 17.11 -11.94
N PRO A 17 -9.25 16.80 -13.15
CA PRO A 17 -8.17 17.54 -13.80
C PRO A 17 -8.48 19.03 -14.06
N PRO A 18 -9.73 19.49 -14.31
CA PRO A 18 -9.98 20.90 -14.63
C PRO A 18 -10.34 21.79 -13.44
N GLU A 19 -10.42 21.29 -12.21
CA GLU A 19 -11.08 22.02 -11.13
C GLU A 19 -10.14 22.78 -10.19
N ASN A 20 -8.85 22.80 -10.42
CA ASN A 20 -7.83 23.38 -9.53
C ASN A 20 -7.93 22.89 -8.06
N ASN A 21 -8.69 21.85 -7.85
CA ASN A 21 -8.88 21.15 -6.59
C ASN A 21 -8.19 19.83 -6.70
N GLY A 22 -7.33 19.48 -5.85
CA GLY A 22 -7.06 18.12 -5.99
C GLY A 22 -5.74 17.64 -5.54
N THR A 23 -5.48 16.47 -5.96
CA THR A 23 -4.33 15.66 -5.64
C THR A 23 -3.14 16.05 -6.51
N ILE A 24 -1.97 16.06 -5.91
CA ILE A 24 -0.72 16.21 -6.65
C ILE A 24 -0.41 14.87 -7.31
N HIS A 25 -0.57 14.82 -8.63
CA HIS A 25 -0.23 13.62 -9.39
C HIS A 25 1.28 13.41 -9.45
N VAL A 26 1.70 12.17 -9.21
CA VAL A 26 3.07 11.73 -9.41
C VAL A 26 3.07 10.61 -10.46
N PRO A 27 3.86 10.72 -11.56
CA PRO A 27 3.98 9.62 -12.51
C PRO A 27 4.47 8.34 -11.84
N GLY A 28 3.95 7.18 -12.25
CA GLY A 28 4.32 5.89 -11.68
C GLY A 28 5.82 5.63 -11.71
N GLN A 29 6.51 6.08 -12.75
CA GLN A 29 7.97 5.99 -12.85
C GLN A 29 8.70 6.81 -11.78
N THR A 30 8.23 8.03 -11.52
CA THR A 30 8.80 8.88 -10.46
C THR A 30 8.58 8.23 -9.08
N LEU A 31 7.38 7.71 -8.86
CA LEU A 31 7.04 6.99 -7.64
C LEU A 31 7.94 5.76 -7.46
N TYR A 32 8.14 4.98 -8.53
CA TYR A 32 9.03 3.83 -8.51
C TYR A 32 10.45 4.19 -8.07
N PHE A 33 11.07 5.23 -8.64
CA PHE A 33 12.42 5.65 -8.25
C PHE A 33 12.48 6.11 -6.79
N LEU A 34 11.48 6.88 -6.35
CA LEU A 34 11.40 7.35 -4.96
C LEU A 34 11.32 6.18 -3.98
N VAL A 35 10.40 5.24 -4.20
CA VAL A 35 10.22 4.11 -3.29
C VAL A 35 11.40 3.13 -3.33
N LYS A 36 12.05 2.96 -4.48
CA LYS A 36 13.28 2.19 -4.60
C LYS A 36 14.38 2.77 -3.71
N ASP A 37 14.59 4.08 -3.72
CA ASP A 37 15.58 4.74 -2.88
C ASP A 37 15.25 4.65 -1.40
N ILE A 38 13.96 4.75 -1.03
CA ILE A 38 13.50 4.53 0.35
C ILE A 38 13.83 3.11 0.80
N PHE A 39 13.52 2.09 0.00
CA PHE A 39 13.83 0.69 0.34
C PHE A 39 15.32 0.42 0.43
N ARG A 40 16.13 1.00 -0.47
CA ARG A 40 17.60 0.94 -0.39
C ARG A 40 18.11 1.51 0.95
N GLY A 41 17.54 2.64 1.37
CA GLY A 41 17.82 3.24 2.68
C GLY A 41 17.47 2.31 3.83
N MET A 42 16.26 1.72 3.81
CA MET A 42 15.78 0.80 4.84
C MET A 42 16.64 -0.47 4.93
N LEU A 43 16.98 -1.08 3.79
CA LEU A 43 17.86 -2.26 3.74
C LEU A 43 19.26 -1.93 4.25
N ARG A 44 19.80 -0.75 3.92
CA ARG A 44 21.13 -0.31 4.37
C ARG A 44 21.21 -0.17 5.88
N VAL A 45 20.14 0.25 6.55
CA VAL A 45 20.10 0.32 8.03
C VAL A 45 19.73 -1.01 8.68
N GLY A 46 19.58 -2.09 7.88
CA GLY A 46 19.42 -3.46 8.38
C GLY A 46 17.96 -3.93 8.55
N LEU A 47 16.97 -3.18 8.05
CA LEU A 47 15.58 -3.61 8.11
C LEU A 47 15.33 -4.75 7.12
N LYS A 48 14.84 -5.90 7.60
CA LYS A 48 14.58 -7.13 6.83
C LYS A 48 13.15 -7.67 7.01
N ASN A 49 12.25 -6.89 7.57
CA ASN A 49 10.84 -7.22 7.66
C ASN A 49 10.03 -5.94 7.46
N ILE A 50 9.85 -5.57 6.19
CA ILE A 50 9.22 -4.32 5.77
C ILE A 50 7.86 -4.67 5.17
N HIS A 51 6.81 -4.09 5.72
CA HIS A 51 5.45 -4.23 5.22
C HIS A 51 4.95 -2.88 4.72
N VAL A 52 4.45 -2.85 3.51
CA VAL A 52 3.80 -1.69 2.88
C VAL A 52 2.33 -2.01 2.69
N PHE A 53 1.45 -1.11 3.10
CA PHE A 53 0.02 -1.23 2.91
C PHE A 53 -0.45 -0.11 1.98
N ILE A 54 -1.13 -0.48 0.89
CA ILE A 54 -1.60 0.46 -0.13
C ILE A 54 -3.13 0.46 -0.12
N HIS A 55 -3.71 1.64 0.08
CA HIS A 55 -5.17 1.82 0.01
C HIS A 55 -5.61 2.23 -1.40
N HIS A 56 -4.89 3.16 -2.03
CA HIS A 56 -5.25 3.70 -3.34
C HIS A 56 -5.38 2.61 -4.40
N GLN A 57 -6.58 2.47 -4.98
CA GLN A 57 -6.91 1.48 -6.01
C GLN A 57 -6.65 0.02 -5.59
N SER A 58 -6.72 -0.28 -4.29
CA SER A 58 -6.43 -1.62 -3.78
C SER A 58 -7.47 -2.67 -4.17
N GLU A 59 -8.64 -2.28 -4.67
CA GLU A 59 -9.63 -3.17 -5.30
C GLU A 59 -9.07 -3.91 -6.52
N ASN A 60 -8.13 -3.32 -7.21
CA ASN A 60 -7.45 -3.90 -8.38
C ASN A 60 -6.04 -4.42 -8.07
N PHE A 61 -5.70 -4.62 -6.80
CA PHE A 61 -4.37 -4.98 -6.36
C PHE A 61 -3.81 -6.24 -7.03
N LEU A 62 -4.64 -7.25 -7.30
CA LEU A 62 -4.20 -8.47 -7.98
C LEU A 62 -3.85 -8.24 -9.46
N ALA A 63 -4.60 -7.39 -10.14
CA ALA A 63 -4.31 -7.01 -11.53
C ALA A 63 -3.09 -6.08 -11.63
N GLY A 64 -2.85 -5.30 -10.60
CA GLY A 64 -1.78 -4.31 -10.53
C GLY A 64 -2.22 -2.94 -11.03
N MET A 65 -1.97 -1.92 -10.21
CA MET A 65 -2.22 -0.52 -10.52
C MET A 65 -0.90 0.26 -10.43
N PRO A 66 -0.78 1.42 -11.08
CA PRO A 66 0.50 2.15 -11.15
C PRO A 66 1.18 2.36 -9.79
N THR A 67 0.41 2.62 -8.72
CA THR A 67 0.95 2.81 -7.38
C THR A 67 1.54 1.51 -6.83
N ASP A 68 0.76 0.44 -6.75
CA ASP A 68 1.26 -0.82 -6.17
C ASP A 68 2.36 -1.47 -7.01
N LEU A 69 2.28 -1.37 -8.34
CA LEU A 69 3.34 -1.85 -9.24
C LEU A 69 4.65 -1.09 -9.01
N ALA A 70 4.60 0.23 -8.80
CA ALA A 70 5.78 1.03 -8.48
C ALA A 70 6.44 0.55 -7.17
N PHE A 71 5.65 0.31 -6.12
CA PHE A 71 6.14 -0.22 -4.85
C PHE A 71 6.71 -1.63 -4.98
N ARG A 72 6.02 -2.54 -5.68
CA ARG A 72 6.47 -3.92 -5.89
C ARG A 72 7.78 -3.98 -6.66
N MET A 73 7.87 -3.22 -7.76
CA MET A 73 9.08 -3.18 -8.59
C MET A 73 10.24 -2.54 -7.83
N GLY A 74 10.01 -1.38 -7.22
CA GLY A 74 11.02 -0.69 -6.43
C GLY A 74 11.56 -1.55 -5.27
N ALA A 75 10.68 -2.31 -4.60
CA ALA A 75 11.07 -3.25 -3.56
C ALA A 75 11.98 -4.37 -4.09
N LYS A 76 11.63 -4.97 -5.23
CA LYS A 76 12.42 -6.07 -5.81
C LYS A 76 13.77 -5.58 -6.29
N GLU A 77 13.84 -4.48 -7.03
CA GLU A 77 15.12 -3.96 -7.50
C GLU A 77 16.03 -3.51 -6.37
N ALA A 78 15.49 -2.78 -5.38
CA ALA A 78 16.29 -2.40 -4.21
C ALA A 78 16.88 -3.61 -3.49
N LEU A 79 16.11 -4.70 -3.41
CA LEU A 79 16.55 -5.94 -2.80
C LEU A 79 17.63 -6.64 -3.63
N PHE A 80 17.44 -6.76 -4.96
CA PHE A 80 18.44 -7.36 -5.83
C PHE A 80 19.76 -6.61 -5.77
N GLU A 81 19.75 -5.28 -5.88
CA GLU A 81 20.95 -4.45 -5.75
C GLU A 81 21.62 -4.62 -4.38
N TYR A 82 20.82 -4.72 -3.31
CA TYR A 82 21.36 -4.95 -1.97
C TYR A 82 22.05 -6.31 -1.85
N LEU A 83 21.44 -7.38 -2.37
CA LEU A 83 21.98 -8.73 -2.32
C LEU A 83 23.25 -8.84 -3.19
N GLU A 84 23.25 -8.25 -4.37
CA GLU A 84 24.42 -8.22 -5.25
C GLU A 84 25.60 -7.50 -4.58
N LYS A 85 25.34 -6.36 -3.95
CA LYS A 85 26.38 -5.64 -3.18
C LYS A 85 26.92 -6.45 -2.01
N GLN A 86 26.11 -7.26 -1.34
CA GLN A 86 26.51 -8.06 -0.18
C GLN A 86 27.20 -9.37 -0.57
N ARG A 87 26.80 -10.00 -1.68
CA ARG A 87 27.19 -11.34 -2.06
C ARG A 87 28.09 -11.41 -3.31
N GLY A 88 28.30 -10.26 -3.99
CA GLY A 88 29.05 -10.15 -5.23
C GLY A 88 28.24 -10.42 -6.49
N GLU A 89 28.73 -9.98 -7.63
CA GLU A 89 28.14 -10.26 -8.93
C GLU A 89 28.03 -11.77 -9.18
N GLY A 90 26.93 -12.20 -9.75
CA GLY A 90 26.67 -13.63 -10.01
C GLY A 90 26.42 -14.48 -8.77
N TRP A 91 26.15 -13.87 -7.63
CA TRP A 91 25.93 -14.54 -6.34
C TRP A 91 24.90 -15.68 -6.39
N TRP A 92 23.91 -15.58 -7.26
CA TRP A 92 22.87 -16.60 -7.43
C TRP A 92 23.43 -17.96 -7.87
N GLY A 93 24.44 -17.96 -8.76
CA GLY A 93 25.13 -19.16 -9.23
C GLY A 93 26.17 -19.73 -8.26
N ASN A 94 26.41 -19.09 -7.13
CA ASN A 94 27.38 -19.54 -6.14
C ASN A 94 26.92 -20.82 -5.43
N GLU A 95 27.86 -21.71 -5.09
CA GLU A 95 27.57 -22.95 -4.36
C GLU A 95 26.87 -22.71 -3.02
N GLN A 96 27.09 -21.54 -2.41
CA GLN A 96 26.39 -21.11 -1.19
C GLN A 96 24.86 -21.02 -1.37
N MET A 97 24.38 -20.94 -2.61
CA MET A 97 22.96 -20.86 -2.96
C MET A 97 22.32 -22.21 -3.28
N LYS A 98 23.08 -23.31 -3.23
CA LYS A 98 22.59 -24.67 -3.58
C LYS A 98 21.36 -25.09 -2.76
N ASP A 99 21.22 -24.59 -1.55
CA ASP A 99 20.11 -24.90 -0.67
C ASP A 99 19.00 -23.83 -0.69
N TYR A 100 19.06 -22.86 -1.61
CA TYR A 100 18.11 -21.76 -1.70
C TYR A 100 16.65 -22.22 -1.72
N TYR A 101 16.34 -23.23 -2.54
CA TYR A 101 14.98 -23.74 -2.66
C TYR A 101 14.48 -24.44 -1.39
N LYS A 102 15.38 -25.02 -0.60
CA LYS A 102 15.05 -25.59 0.71
C LYS A 102 14.86 -24.51 1.76
N MET A 103 15.61 -23.39 1.66
CA MET A 103 15.52 -22.27 2.58
C MET A 103 14.22 -21.48 2.43
N GLN A 104 13.55 -21.53 1.29
CA GLN A 104 12.26 -20.85 1.06
C GLN A 104 11.15 -21.37 1.97
N GLU A 105 11.18 -22.66 2.33
CA GLU A 105 10.19 -23.29 3.21
C GLU A 105 10.23 -22.74 4.65
N VAL A 106 11.31 -22.09 5.04
CA VAL A 106 11.57 -21.68 6.44
C VAL A 106 11.43 -20.17 6.67
N GLY A 107 10.97 -19.40 5.68
CA GLY A 107 10.76 -17.94 5.82
C GLY A 107 12.05 -17.11 5.87
N SER A 108 13.21 -17.68 5.61
CA SER A 108 14.49 -16.97 5.51
C SER A 108 14.76 -16.38 4.13
N ASP A 109 13.83 -16.55 3.20
CA ASP A 109 13.94 -16.04 1.84
C ASP A 109 14.07 -14.50 1.85
N PRO A 110 15.21 -13.95 1.38
CA PRO A 110 15.40 -12.51 1.32
C PRO A 110 14.38 -11.81 0.43
N PHE A 111 13.80 -12.49 -0.57
CA PHE A 111 12.76 -11.92 -1.43
C PHE A 111 11.45 -11.64 -0.69
N SER A 112 11.29 -12.16 0.53
CA SER A 112 10.19 -11.87 1.44
C SER A 112 10.44 -10.71 2.40
N TRP A 113 11.63 -10.07 2.38
CA TRP A 113 11.96 -9.00 3.32
C TRP A 113 11.14 -7.71 3.12
N ILE A 114 10.67 -7.46 1.90
CA ILE A 114 9.78 -6.36 1.58
C ILE A 114 8.50 -6.91 0.98
N LYS A 115 7.39 -6.67 1.65
CA LYS A 115 6.06 -7.17 1.28
C LYS A 115 5.12 -6.00 1.05
N VAL A 116 4.42 -6.02 -0.06
CA VAL A 116 3.43 -5.01 -0.44
C VAL A 116 2.05 -5.65 -0.38
N HIS A 117 1.15 -5.05 0.36
CA HIS A 117 -0.19 -5.56 0.65
C HIS A 117 -1.25 -4.55 0.28
N PRO A 118 -2.46 -4.99 -0.10
CA PRO A 118 -3.61 -4.10 -0.07
C PRO A 118 -3.91 -3.72 1.38
N PHE A 119 -4.35 -2.48 1.62
CA PHE A 119 -4.76 -2.03 2.95
C PHE A 119 -6.01 -2.77 3.43
N MET A 120 -6.92 -3.06 2.50
CA MET A 120 -8.10 -3.87 2.73
C MET A 120 -7.95 -5.19 2.00
N ASP A 121 -8.02 -6.31 2.71
CA ASP A 121 -8.06 -7.62 2.10
C ASP A 121 -9.38 -7.90 1.37
N MET A 122 -9.44 -8.96 0.58
CA MET A 122 -10.63 -9.29 -0.21
C MET A 122 -11.87 -9.58 0.64
N GLU A 123 -11.72 -10.11 1.85
CA GLU A 123 -12.83 -10.36 2.75
C GLU A 123 -13.44 -9.05 3.25
N THR A 124 -12.57 -8.12 3.66
CA THR A 124 -12.97 -6.78 4.07
C THR A 124 -13.64 -6.03 2.91
N GLN A 125 -13.07 -6.08 1.70
CA GLN A 125 -13.63 -5.42 0.51
C GLN A 125 -15.01 -5.97 0.11
N LYS A 126 -15.26 -7.27 0.29
CA LYS A 126 -16.59 -7.85 0.02
C LYS A 126 -17.65 -7.28 0.94
N LYS A 127 -17.31 -6.99 2.19
CA LYS A 127 -18.25 -6.47 3.19
C LYS A 127 -18.34 -4.96 3.16
N PHE A 128 -17.24 -4.30 2.87
CA PHE A 128 -17.07 -2.84 2.81
C PHE A 128 -16.46 -2.48 1.45
N PRO A 129 -17.25 -2.42 0.38
CA PRO A 129 -16.74 -2.14 -0.97
C PRO A 129 -15.98 -0.82 -1.01
N ILE A 130 -14.83 -0.83 -1.67
CA ILE A 130 -14.02 0.37 -1.86
C ILE A 130 -14.78 1.35 -2.76
N ASP A 131 -14.74 2.61 -2.41
CA ASP A 131 -15.30 3.71 -3.18
C ASP A 131 -14.27 4.85 -3.27
N HIS A 132 -14.71 6.01 -3.75
CA HIS A 132 -13.87 7.20 -3.83
C HIS A 132 -14.58 8.37 -3.14
N ALA A 133 -14.06 8.76 -1.96
CA ALA A 133 -14.61 9.83 -1.13
C ALA A 133 -16.14 9.69 -0.91
N SER A 134 -16.67 8.48 -0.89
CA SER A 134 -18.09 8.19 -0.76
C SER A 134 -18.42 7.55 0.60
N LEU A 135 -19.35 6.62 0.68
CA LEU A 135 -19.79 6.01 1.94
C LEU A 135 -18.64 5.39 2.73
N GLN A 136 -17.84 4.54 2.08
CA GLN A 136 -16.81 3.74 2.74
C GLN A 136 -15.63 4.61 3.18
N GLU A 137 -15.02 5.36 2.25
CA GLU A 137 -13.86 6.20 2.58
C GLU A 137 -14.22 7.31 3.57
N THR A 138 -15.38 7.95 3.42
CA THR A 138 -15.83 8.97 4.38
C THR A 138 -16.10 8.37 5.75
N SER A 139 -16.71 7.17 5.83
CA SER A 139 -16.92 6.48 7.11
C SER A 139 -15.60 6.07 7.77
N LEU A 140 -14.62 5.58 6.99
CA LEU A 140 -13.29 5.30 7.51
C LEU A 140 -12.61 6.57 8.05
N MET A 141 -12.72 7.68 7.34
CA MET A 141 -12.20 8.96 7.84
C MET A 141 -12.87 9.37 9.14
N LEU A 142 -14.19 9.23 9.28
CA LEU A 142 -14.90 9.47 10.54
C LEU A 142 -14.36 8.58 11.68
N ALA A 143 -13.94 7.36 11.39
CA ALA A 143 -13.45 6.40 12.38
C ALA A 143 -11.97 6.58 12.74
N PHE A 144 -11.14 7.09 11.83
CA PHE A 144 -9.70 7.25 12.05
C PHE A 144 -9.28 8.69 12.33
N CYS A 145 -9.95 9.67 11.71
CA CYS A 145 -9.57 11.08 11.73
C CYS A 145 -10.81 11.94 11.48
N PRO A 146 -11.78 12.00 12.43
CA PRO A 146 -13.05 12.69 12.24
C PRO A 146 -12.89 14.18 11.91
N GLU A 147 -11.83 14.82 12.39
CA GLU A 147 -11.48 16.21 12.09
C GLU A 147 -11.12 16.43 10.61
N GLY A 148 -10.81 15.39 9.89
CA GLY A 148 -10.55 15.42 8.44
C GLY A 148 -11.83 15.43 7.58
N VAL A 149 -13.01 15.30 8.18
CA VAL A 149 -14.30 15.26 7.47
C VAL A 149 -15.07 16.55 7.66
N ASP A 150 -15.23 17.31 6.59
CA ASP A 150 -16.09 18.51 6.58
C ASP A 150 -17.27 18.33 5.61
N MET A 151 -18.39 17.84 6.14
CA MET A 151 -19.61 17.62 5.36
C MET A 151 -20.26 18.90 4.81
N LYS A 152 -19.85 20.10 5.27
CA LYS A 152 -20.29 21.38 4.68
C LYS A 152 -19.76 21.57 3.26
N ARG A 153 -18.65 20.91 2.94
CA ARG A 153 -18.03 20.90 1.60
C ARG A 153 -18.61 19.83 0.67
N PHE A 154 -19.51 18.98 1.17
CA PHE A 154 -20.15 17.94 0.36
C PHE A 154 -20.93 18.54 -0.80
N SER A 155 -20.79 17.95 -1.99
CA SER A 155 -21.48 18.35 -3.20
C SER A 155 -22.13 17.17 -3.91
N LYS A 156 -23.45 17.23 -4.10
CA LYS A 156 -24.19 16.23 -4.89
C LYS A 156 -23.83 16.23 -6.38
N LYS A 157 -23.04 17.18 -6.86
CA LYS A 157 -22.61 17.26 -8.27
C LYS A 157 -21.54 16.24 -8.63
N LYS A 158 -20.90 15.61 -7.64
CA LYS A 158 -19.81 14.66 -7.83
C LYS A 158 -20.36 13.27 -7.71
N TRP A 159 -20.50 12.58 -8.85
CA TRP A 159 -21.09 11.24 -8.92
C TRP A 159 -20.37 10.22 -8.02
N TYR A 160 -19.04 10.33 -7.88
CA TYR A 160 -18.21 9.41 -7.11
C TYR A 160 -18.34 9.58 -5.60
N SER A 161 -18.78 10.74 -5.11
CA SER A 161 -18.94 11.02 -3.68
C SER A 161 -20.41 11.08 -3.23
N MET A 162 -21.35 10.70 -4.08
CA MET A 162 -22.78 10.89 -3.81
C MET A 162 -23.26 10.20 -2.52
N SER A 163 -22.76 9.00 -2.22
CA SER A 163 -23.16 8.26 -1.02
C SER A 163 -22.38 8.67 0.25
N ALA A 164 -21.51 9.69 0.18
CA ALA A 164 -20.84 10.22 1.38
C ALA A 164 -21.81 10.75 2.44
N GLN A 165 -23.00 11.22 2.02
CA GLN A 165 -24.06 11.64 2.94
C GLN A 165 -24.61 10.50 3.81
N GLU A 166 -24.40 9.26 3.43
CA GLU A 166 -24.81 8.05 4.15
C GLU A 166 -23.69 7.54 5.09
N ALA A 167 -22.53 8.20 5.06
CA ALA A 167 -21.38 7.79 5.86
C ALA A 167 -21.69 7.91 7.35
N THR A 168 -21.28 6.90 8.11
CA THR A 168 -21.47 6.86 9.56
C THR A 168 -20.20 6.39 10.27
N LEU A 169 -20.05 6.88 11.49
CA LEU A 169 -18.98 6.41 12.38
C LEU A 169 -19.09 4.92 12.68
N GLU A 170 -20.31 4.40 12.79
CA GLU A 170 -20.57 2.98 13.05
C GLU A 170 -20.05 2.10 11.90
N TYR A 171 -20.41 2.45 10.65
CA TYR A 171 -19.92 1.76 9.47
C TYR A 171 -18.39 1.81 9.40
N GLY A 172 -17.81 3.00 9.64
CA GLY A 172 -16.37 3.19 9.65
C GLY A 172 -15.66 2.36 10.73
N ASN A 173 -16.21 2.29 11.94
CA ASN A 173 -15.64 1.47 13.02
C ASN A 173 -15.71 -0.02 12.69
N ALA A 174 -16.80 -0.51 12.10
CA ALA A 174 -16.92 -1.91 11.70
C ALA A 174 -15.89 -2.26 10.61
N ALA A 175 -15.68 -1.41 9.61
CA ALA A 175 -14.65 -1.58 8.60
C ALA A 175 -13.24 -1.52 9.21
N LYS A 176 -12.98 -0.54 10.08
CA LYS A 176 -11.71 -0.37 10.80
C LYS A 176 -11.31 -1.62 11.58
N GLU A 177 -12.22 -2.23 12.31
CA GLU A 177 -11.93 -3.44 13.10
C GLU A 177 -11.51 -4.61 12.19
N MET A 178 -12.17 -4.81 11.03
CA MET A 178 -11.75 -5.84 10.07
C MET A 178 -10.37 -5.54 9.49
N ILE A 179 -10.12 -4.30 9.06
CA ILE A 179 -8.83 -3.87 8.54
C ILE A 179 -7.72 -4.12 9.58
N LEU A 180 -7.93 -3.67 10.83
CA LEU A 180 -6.93 -3.83 11.88
C LEU A 180 -6.68 -5.30 12.24
N LYS A 181 -7.71 -6.14 12.18
CA LYS A 181 -7.56 -7.59 12.36
C LYS A 181 -6.68 -8.19 11.26
N SER A 182 -6.94 -7.87 10.01
CA SER A 182 -6.15 -8.33 8.86
C SER A 182 -4.70 -7.85 8.94
N VAL A 183 -4.48 -6.55 9.17
CA VAL A 183 -3.13 -5.97 9.31
C VAL A 183 -2.36 -6.62 10.47
N ARG A 184 -3.00 -6.83 11.62
CA ARG A 184 -2.37 -7.52 12.76
C ARG A 184 -2.00 -8.97 12.43
N GLY A 185 -2.85 -9.68 11.67
CA GLY A 185 -2.56 -11.03 11.19
C GLY A 185 -1.30 -11.05 10.33
N ILE A 186 -1.25 -10.17 9.31
CA ILE A 186 -0.09 -10.04 8.42
C ILE A 186 1.20 -9.73 9.21
N LEU A 187 1.15 -8.79 10.15
CA LEU A 187 2.32 -8.38 10.93
C LEU A 187 2.80 -9.45 11.93
N LYS A 188 1.92 -10.35 12.34
CA LYS A 188 2.27 -11.48 13.20
C LYS A 188 2.72 -12.71 12.42
N GLY A 189 2.60 -12.71 11.10
CA GLY A 189 2.90 -13.86 10.24
C GLY A 189 1.86 -14.97 10.33
N LEU A 190 0.61 -14.61 10.66
CA LEU A 190 -0.54 -15.53 10.81
C LEU A 190 -1.31 -15.62 9.47
#